data_b3db42627555ee92675b7530d95d8b85
#
_entry.id   b3db42627555ee92675b7530d95d8b85
#
_cell.length_a   1.000
_cell.length_b   1.000
_cell.length_c   1.000
_cell.angle_alpha   90.00
_cell.angle_beta   90.00
_cell.angle_gamma   90.00
#
_symmetry.space_group_name_H-M   'P 1'
#
loop_
_entity.id
_entity.type
_entity.pdbx_description
1 polymer ?
#
loop_
_entity_poly.entity_id
_entity_poly.type
_entity_poly.pdbx_seq_one_letter_code
_entity_poly.pdbx_strand_id
1 'polypeptide(L)'
;MKYDEILKGEPGKILTVTDARGVEIDGTGERRKEPVSGNTLRTSLDVNIQEYVQQAAGKVMEEKQAERVSILLMNPQNGEIYACVNVPEFDLNDPFTLNTEETAAEGEKKQDLLNRMWRNPCLNDTYEPGSTFKIITMAAGLEEGVVSTEDRFFCPGYKLSLIHI
;
A
#
# COMPACT_ATOMS: atom_id res chain seq x y z
N MET A 1 7.10 -5.72 -10.04
CA MET A 1 6.20 -4.62 -9.60
C MET A 1 5.16 -4.37 -10.68
N LYS A 2 3.93 -3.96 -10.28
CA LYS A 2 2.78 -3.88 -11.22
C LYS A 2 2.99 -2.94 -12.41
N TYR A 3 3.73 -1.86 -12.23
CA TYR A 3 3.94 -0.83 -13.26
C TYR A 3 5.38 -0.75 -13.79
N ASP A 4 6.23 -1.70 -13.43
CA ASP A 4 7.64 -1.68 -13.78
C ASP A 4 7.87 -1.67 -15.29
N GLU A 5 7.16 -2.51 -16.03
CA GLU A 5 7.27 -2.58 -17.49
C GLU A 5 6.88 -1.27 -18.21
N ILE A 6 5.91 -0.53 -17.62
CA ILE A 6 5.45 0.75 -18.18
C ILE A 6 6.45 1.87 -17.89
N LEU A 7 7.05 1.87 -16.69
CA LEU A 7 7.93 2.94 -16.22
C LEU A 7 9.39 2.76 -16.66
N LYS A 8 9.82 1.51 -16.86
CA LYS A 8 11.22 1.15 -17.06
C LYS A 8 11.83 1.68 -18.35
N GLY A 9 11.06 1.77 -19.45
CA GLY A 9 11.61 2.09 -20.77
C GLY A 9 12.57 1.03 -21.30
N GLU A 10 13.36 1.38 -22.29
CA GLU A 10 14.40 0.52 -22.85
C GLU A 10 15.79 1.11 -22.56
N PRO A 11 16.71 0.34 -21.98
CA PRO A 11 18.07 0.85 -21.74
C PRO A 11 18.81 1.03 -23.07
N GLY A 12 19.54 2.12 -23.16
CA GLY A 12 20.50 2.33 -24.24
C GLY A 12 21.63 1.30 -24.18
N LYS A 13 22.26 1.05 -25.30
CA LYS A 13 23.41 0.15 -25.40
C LYS A 13 24.49 0.80 -26.25
N ILE A 14 25.73 0.74 -25.78
CA ILE A 14 26.90 1.11 -26.53
C ILE A 14 27.70 -0.18 -26.81
N LEU A 15 27.91 -0.50 -28.04
CA LEU A 15 28.71 -1.65 -28.48
C LEU A 15 30.01 -1.11 -29.05
N THR A 16 31.12 -1.40 -28.39
CA THR A 16 32.46 -1.12 -28.80
C THR A 16 33.22 -2.42 -29.06
N VAL A 17 34.15 -2.42 -29.96
CA VAL A 17 35.05 -3.55 -30.19
C VAL A 17 36.28 -3.34 -29.30
N THR A 18 36.57 -4.30 -28.44
CA THR A 18 37.69 -4.27 -27.53
C THR A 18 38.72 -5.35 -27.90
N ASP A 19 39.98 -5.12 -27.59
CA ASP A 19 41.01 -6.15 -27.65
C ASP A 19 40.84 -7.19 -26.52
N ALA A 20 41.72 -8.21 -26.52
CA ALA A 20 41.70 -9.28 -25.51
C ALA A 20 41.98 -8.79 -24.07
N ARG A 21 42.39 -7.52 -23.88
CA ARG A 21 42.61 -6.87 -22.58
C ARG A 21 41.46 -5.95 -22.16
N GLY A 22 40.41 -5.85 -23.01
CA GLY A 22 39.26 -4.98 -22.75
C GLY A 22 39.49 -3.52 -23.16
N VAL A 23 40.58 -3.20 -23.89
CA VAL A 23 40.86 -1.86 -24.39
C VAL A 23 40.16 -1.65 -25.73
N GLU A 24 39.47 -0.53 -25.87
CA GLU A 24 38.76 -0.17 -27.12
C GLU A 24 39.74 -0.04 -28.30
N ILE A 25 39.36 -0.63 -29.43
CA ILE A 25 40.18 -0.59 -30.65
C ILE A 25 39.79 0.64 -31.46
N ASP A 26 40.71 1.60 -31.57
CA ASP A 26 40.51 2.81 -32.34
C ASP A 26 40.14 2.51 -33.81
N GLY A 27 39.12 3.21 -34.31
CA GLY A 27 38.68 3.12 -35.71
C GLY A 27 37.65 2.02 -36.01
N THR A 28 37.24 1.21 -35.07
CA THR A 28 36.22 0.14 -35.30
C THR A 28 34.77 0.63 -35.26
N GLY A 29 34.55 1.88 -34.87
CA GLY A 29 33.26 2.51 -34.84
C GLY A 29 32.39 2.04 -33.66
N GLU A 30 31.82 2.99 -32.99
CA GLU A 30 30.83 2.79 -31.89
C GLU A 30 29.43 2.57 -32.48
N ARG A 31 28.77 1.48 -32.11
CA ARG A 31 27.34 1.31 -32.38
C ARG A 31 26.55 1.68 -31.15
N ARG A 32 25.77 2.77 -31.25
CA ARG A 32 24.97 3.30 -30.17
C ARG A 32 23.48 3.04 -30.42
N LYS A 33 22.82 2.42 -29.46
CA LYS A 33 21.37 2.39 -29.40
C LYS A 33 20.96 3.38 -28.31
N GLU A 34 20.22 4.42 -28.67
CA GLU A 34 19.72 5.40 -27.72
C GLU A 34 18.70 4.76 -26.76
N PRO A 35 18.65 5.19 -25.50
CA PRO A 35 17.64 4.74 -24.57
C PRO A 35 16.25 5.26 -24.96
N VAL A 36 15.22 4.48 -24.68
CA VAL A 36 13.82 4.90 -24.83
C VAL A 36 13.25 5.11 -23.44
N SER A 37 12.79 6.32 -23.14
CA SER A 37 12.16 6.65 -21.86
C SER A 37 10.89 5.84 -21.65
N GLY A 38 10.66 5.42 -20.41
CA GLY A 38 9.39 4.81 -20.01
C GLY A 38 8.23 5.81 -20.01
N ASN A 39 7.04 5.28 -19.86
CA ASN A 39 5.83 6.10 -19.81
C ASN A 39 5.67 6.77 -18.43
N THR A 40 4.87 7.83 -18.39
CA THR A 40 4.50 8.51 -17.13
C THR A 40 3.26 7.85 -16.53
N LEU A 41 3.31 7.55 -15.23
CA LEU A 41 2.16 7.11 -14.47
C LEU A 41 1.55 8.31 -13.72
N ARG A 42 0.29 8.63 -14.03
CA ARG A 42 -0.47 9.63 -13.28
C ARG A 42 -1.45 8.92 -12.33
N THR A 43 -1.37 9.23 -11.05
CA THR A 43 -2.24 8.68 -10.01
C THR A 43 -3.26 9.72 -9.56
N SER A 44 -4.30 9.28 -8.84
CA SER A 44 -5.27 10.15 -8.17
C SER A 44 -4.79 10.64 -6.79
N LEU A 45 -3.64 10.15 -6.32
CA LEU A 45 -3.10 10.57 -5.03
C LEU A 45 -2.81 12.08 -5.03
N ASP A 46 -3.31 12.78 -4.02
CA ASP A 46 -3.03 14.19 -3.78
C ASP A 46 -1.95 14.31 -2.70
N VAL A 47 -0.85 14.96 -3.05
CA VAL A 47 0.32 15.05 -2.17
C VAL A 47 0.02 15.79 -0.86
N ASN A 48 -0.81 16.84 -0.91
CA ASN A 48 -1.14 17.60 0.28
C ASN A 48 -2.06 16.79 1.20
N ILE A 49 -3.05 16.12 0.63
CA ILE A 49 -3.95 15.24 1.40
C ILE A 49 -3.16 14.07 1.99
N GLN A 50 -2.27 13.46 1.22
CA GLN A 50 -1.39 12.38 1.69
C GLN A 50 -0.58 12.83 2.92
N GLU A 51 0.00 14.02 2.88
CA GLU A 51 0.82 14.57 3.95
C GLU A 51 -0.01 14.85 5.23
N TYR A 52 -1.19 15.42 5.10
CA TYR A 52 -2.11 15.62 6.23
C TYR A 52 -2.55 14.30 6.86
N VAL A 53 -2.89 13.30 6.04
CA VAL A 53 -3.31 11.98 6.53
C VAL A 53 -2.15 11.27 7.21
N GLN A 54 -0.93 11.41 6.70
CA GLN A 54 0.27 10.85 7.29
C GLN A 54 0.59 11.43 8.66
N GLN A 55 0.51 12.76 8.80
CA GLN A 55 0.66 13.43 10.09
C GLN A 55 -0.40 12.97 11.10
N ALA A 56 -1.66 12.85 10.65
CA ALA A 56 -2.74 12.34 11.50
C ALA A 56 -2.51 10.89 11.93
N ALA A 57 -2.05 10.03 11.03
CA ALA A 57 -1.72 8.63 11.33
C ALA A 57 -0.58 8.51 12.35
N GLY A 58 0.49 9.29 12.18
CA GLY A 58 1.61 9.34 13.11
C GLY A 58 1.18 9.77 14.52
N LYS A 59 0.35 10.81 14.60
CA LYS A 59 -0.19 11.29 15.89
C LYS A 59 -1.06 10.22 16.58
N VAL A 60 -1.93 9.54 15.83
CA VAL A 60 -2.75 8.45 16.39
C VAL A 60 -1.88 7.31 16.86
N MET A 61 -0.86 6.92 16.08
CA MET A 61 0.06 5.85 16.45
C MET A 61 0.76 6.16 17.78
N GLU A 62 1.24 7.40 17.95
CA GLU A 62 1.90 7.85 19.18
C GLU A 62 0.92 7.93 20.37
N GLU A 63 -0.23 8.62 20.21
CA GLU A 63 -1.20 8.82 21.30
C GLU A 63 -1.86 7.51 21.77
N LYS A 64 -2.05 6.56 20.87
CA LYS A 64 -2.70 5.28 21.17
C LYS A 64 -1.71 4.14 21.40
N GLN A 65 -0.41 4.40 21.28
CA GLN A 65 0.64 3.37 21.37
C GLN A 65 0.31 2.19 20.43
N ALA A 66 -0.16 2.52 19.21
CA ALA A 66 -0.51 1.51 18.22
C ALA A 66 0.76 1.02 17.52
N GLU A 67 0.82 -0.28 17.25
CA GLU A 67 1.94 -0.87 16.50
C GLU A 67 1.93 -0.43 15.03
N ARG A 68 0.73 -0.18 14.50
CA ARG A 68 0.52 0.20 13.10
C ARG A 68 -0.75 1.00 12.93
N VAL A 69 -0.72 1.99 12.04
CA VAL A 69 -1.92 2.73 11.60
C VAL A 69 -1.96 2.75 10.09
N SER A 70 -3.09 2.37 9.52
CA SER A 70 -3.33 2.38 8.06
C SER A 70 -4.56 3.21 7.75
N ILE A 71 -4.44 4.15 6.81
CA ILE A 71 -5.52 5.04 6.41
C ILE A 71 -5.63 5.05 4.89
N LEU A 72 -6.83 4.77 4.37
CA LEU A 72 -7.19 4.91 2.99
C LEU A 72 -8.27 5.99 2.87
N LEU A 73 -7.98 7.05 2.13
CA LEU A 73 -8.95 8.12 1.84
C LEU A 73 -9.41 8.04 0.39
N MET A 74 -10.70 7.88 0.20
CA MET A 74 -11.30 7.66 -1.11
C MET A 74 -12.49 8.59 -1.34
N ASN A 75 -12.66 9.07 -2.57
CA ASN A 75 -13.88 9.75 -3.00
C ASN A 75 -14.99 8.70 -3.23
N PRO A 76 -16.09 8.73 -2.46
CA PRO A 76 -17.15 7.74 -2.58
C PRO A 76 -17.95 7.84 -3.88
N GLN A 77 -17.88 8.96 -4.59
CA GLN A 77 -18.65 9.19 -5.82
C GLN A 77 -18.02 8.52 -7.05
N ASN A 78 -16.69 8.46 -7.10
CA ASN A 78 -15.97 7.97 -8.29
C ASN A 78 -14.90 6.91 -7.97
N GLY A 79 -14.63 6.63 -6.68
CA GLY A 79 -13.65 5.64 -6.24
C GLY A 79 -12.19 6.09 -6.32
N GLU A 80 -11.91 7.36 -6.64
CA GLU A 80 -10.55 7.87 -6.64
C GLU A 80 -9.93 7.85 -5.23
N ILE A 81 -8.72 7.34 -5.12
CA ILE A 81 -7.96 7.30 -3.87
C ILE A 81 -7.11 8.56 -3.79
N TYR A 82 -7.36 9.42 -2.80
CA TYR A 82 -6.62 10.65 -2.57
C TYR A 82 -5.44 10.46 -1.64
N ALA A 83 -5.52 9.50 -0.70
CA ALA A 83 -4.42 9.14 0.17
C ALA A 83 -4.43 7.65 0.52
N CYS A 84 -3.25 7.06 0.64
CA CYS A 84 -3.05 5.70 1.13
C CYS A 84 -1.79 5.70 2.01
N VAL A 85 -2.00 5.70 3.32
CA VAL A 85 -0.96 5.87 4.33
C VAL A 85 -0.86 4.63 5.20
N ASN A 86 0.36 4.21 5.46
CA ASN A 86 0.69 3.16 6.42
C ASN A 86 1.85 3.63 7.28
N VAL A 87 1.67 3.65 8.60
CA VAL A 87 2.69 4.07 9.57
C VAL A 87 2.97 2.88 10.49
N PRO A 88 4.23 2.53 10.80
CA PRO A 88 5.46 3.20 10.35
C PRO A 88 5.75 2.96 8.86
N GLU A 89 6.29 3.98 8.21
CA GLU A 89 6.73 3.88 6.81
C GLU A 89 8.20 3.46 6.72
N PHE A 90 8.62 3.07 5.53
CA PHE A 90 10.02 2.78 5.24
C PHE A 90 10.56 3.73 4.17
N ASP A 91 11.87 3.95 4.16
CA ASP A 91 12.53 4.78 3.15
C ASP A 91 12.63 4.03 1.82
N LEU A 92 11.99 4.57 0.78
CA LEU A 92 12.06 4.03 -0.58
C LEU A 92 13.46 4.14 -1.21
N ASN A 93 14.33 5.02 -0.68
CA ASN A 93 15.72 5.15 -1.13
C ASN A 93 16.63 4.13 -0.42
N ASP A 94 16.20 3.60 0.73
CA ASP A 94 16.88 2.51 1.45
C ASP A 94 15.87 1.40 1.83
N PRO A 95 15.29 0.70 0.86
CA PRO A 95 14.20 -0.24 1.09
C PRO A 95 14.63 -1.53 1.80
N PHE A 96 15.92 -1.78 1.99
CA PHE A 96 16.44 -3.01 2.60
C PHE A 96 16.86 -2.85 4.06
N THR A 97 16.69 -1.64 4.60
CA THR A 97 16.85 -1.36 6.03
C THR A 97 15.48 -1.41 6.70
N LEU A 98 15.39 -2.22 7.78
CA LEU A 98 14.14 -2.33 8.55
C LEU A 98 13.86 -1.01 9.28
N ASN A 99 12.61 -0.57 9.23
CA ASN A 99 12.13 0.65 9.86
C ASN A 99 11.70 0.47 11.32
N THR A 100 11.76 -0.74 11.83
CA THR A 100 11.41 -1.10 13.21
C THR A 100 12.52 -1.92 13.85
N GLU A 101 12.62 -1.84 15.18
CA GLU A 101 13.51 -2.70 15.97
C GLU A 101 12.91 -4.10 16.21
N GLU A 102 11.95 -4.52 15.39
CA GLU A 102 11.40 -5.86 15.48
C GLU A 102 12.52 -6.88 15.38
N THR A 103 12.77 -7.54 16.48
CA THR A 103 13.63 -8.72 16.49
C THR A 103 12.90 -9.86 15.80
N ALA A 104 13.55 -10.46 14.82
CA ALA A 104 13.03 -11.66 14.17
C ALA A 104 12.63 -12.69 15.23
N ALA A 105 11.43 -13.24 15.12
CA ALA A 105 11.04 -14.39 15.92
C ALA A 105 12.02 -15.56 15.65
N GLU A 106 12.15 -16.47 16.62
CA GLU A 106 13.11 -17.57 16.51
C GLU A 106 12.86 -18.38 15.23
N GLY A 107 13.82 -18.33 14.29
CA GLY A 107 13.70 -18.97 12.96
C GLY A 107 13.21 -18.09 11.81
N GLU A 108 12.79 -16.84 12.05
CA GLU A 108 12.37 -15.90 11.01
C GLU A 108 13.60 -15.28 10.31
N LYS A 109 13.54 -15.21 8.98
CA LYS A 109 14.61 -14.63 8.17
C LYS A 109 14.41 -13.13 7.98
N LYS A 110 15.52 -12.38 7.85
CA LYS A 110 15.46 -10.94 7.50
C LYS A 110 14.57 -10.67 6.29
N GLN A 111 14.52 -11.57 5.31
CA GLN A 111 13.68 -11.44 4.13
C GLN A 111 12.19 -11.42 4.47
N ASP A 112 11.75 -12.18 5.47
CA ASP A 112 10.35 -12.23 5.88
C ASP A 112 9.93 -10.92 6.55
N LEU A 113 10.82 -10.32 7.36
CA LEU A 113 10.63 -8.99 7.94
C LEU A 113 10.55 -7.91 6.86
N LEU A 114 11.44 -7.94 5.87
CA LEU A 114 11.41 -7.02 4.74
C LEU A 114 10.11 -7.16 3.93
N ASN A 115 9.68 -8.38 3.65
CA ASN A 115 8.42 -8.63 2.94
C ASN A 115 7.22 -8.10 3.72
N ARG A 116 7.23 -8.20 5.05
CA ARG A 116 6.20 -7.63 5.95
C ARG A 116 6.22 -6.10 5.90
N MET A 117 7.41 -5.48 5.97
CA MET A 117 7.59 -4.03 5.89
C MET A 117 7.09 -3.46 4.55
N TRP A 118 7.39 -4.13 3.43
CA TRP A 118 6.98 -3.69 2.10
C TRP A 118 5.50 -3.92 1.80
N ARG A 119 4.83 -4.73 2.59
CA ARG A 119 3.42 -5.05 2.40
C ARG A 119 2.55 -3.84 2.70
N ASN A 120 1.59 -3.55 1.82
CA ASN A 120 0.60 -2.51 2.05
C ASN A 120 -0.64 -3.11 2.72
N PRO A 121 -0.86 -2.88 4.03
CA PRO A 121 -2.00 -3.44 4.75
C PRO A 121 -3.35 -3.02 4.20
N CYS A 122 -3.50 -1.79 3.71
CA CYS A 122 -4.75 -1.32 3.11
C CYS A 122 -5.22 -2.17 1.93
N LEU A 123 -4.27 -2.87 1.24
CA LEU A 123 -4.55 -3.61 0.01
C LEU A 123 -4.41 -5.13 0.19
N ASN A 124 -3.57 -5.58 1.13
CA ASN A 124 -3.14 -6.96 1.20
C ASN A 124 -3.57 -7.69 2.49
N ASP A 125 -3.97 -6.94 3.52
CA ASP A 125 -4.29 -7.54 4.81
C ASP A 125 -5.80 -7.67 5.00
N THR A 126 -6.20 -8.73 5.67
CA THR A 126 -7.56 -8.94 6.16
C THR A 126 -7.57 -8.73 7.67
N TYR A 127 -8.72 -8.29 8.19
CA TYR A 127 -8.91 -8.10 9.62
C TYR A 127 -10.34 -8.44 10.03
N GLU A 128 -10.54 -8.69 11.30
CA GLU A 128 -11.88 -8.87 11.87
C GLU A 128 -12.53 -7.51 12.12
N PRO A 129 -13.51 -7.10 11.30
CA PRO A 129 -14.02 -5.73 11.31
C PRO A 129 -14.86 -5.41 12.57
N GLY A 130 -15.37 -6.41 13.26
CA GLY A 130 -16.21 -6.22 14.41
C GLY A 130 -17.39 -5.29 14.11
N SER A 131 -17.62 -4.29 14.98
CA SER A 131 -18.76 -3.35 14.85
C SER A 131 -18.71 -2.47 13.60
N THR A 132 -17.56 -2.30 12.94
CA THR A 132 -17.47 -1.52 11.69
C THR A 132 -18.21 -2.22 10.54
N PHE A 133 -18.38 -3.54 10.59
CA PHE A 133 -19.16 -4.30 9.61
C PHE A 133 -20.66 -3.98 9.66
N LYS A 134 -21.16 -3.39 10.73
CA LYS A 134 -22.57 -2.98 10.86
C LYS A 134 -22.99 -1.98 9.79
N ILE A 135 -22.04 -1.17 9.27
CA ILE A 135 -22.27 -0.23 8.17
C ILE A 135 -22.74 -1.01 6.94
N ILE A 136 -22.04 -2.10 6.60
CA ILE A 136 -22.37 -2.96 5.45
C ILE A 136 -23.71 -3.67 5.69
N THR A 137 -23.94 -4.20 6.90
CA THR A 137 -25.20 -4.84 7.26
C THR A 137 -26.39 -3.88 7.13
N MET A 138 -26.22 -2.64 7.58
CA MET A 138 -27.27 -1.62 7.48
C MET A 138 -27.52 -1.21 6.03
N ALA A 139 -26.47 -1.00 5.25
CA ALA A 139 -26.58 -0.68 3.82
C ALA A 139 -27.35 -1.80 3.07
N ALA A 140 -27.01 -3.06 3.31
CA ALA A 140 -27.72 -4.19 2.72
C ALA A 140 -29.18 -4.24 3.15
N GLY A 141 -29.48 -4.01 4.43
CA GLY A 141 -30.86 -3.97 4.94
C GLY A 141 -31.71 -2.88 4.31
N LEU A 142 -31.13 -1.70 4.06
CA LEU A 142 -31.80 -0.59 3.37
C LEU A 142 -32.01 -0.90 1.87
N GLU A 143 -31.00 -1.48 1.20
CA GLU A 143 -31.08 -1.83 -0.21
C GLU A 143 -32.14 -2.92 -0.47
N GLU A 144 -32.22 -3.92 0.38
CA GLU A 144 -33.21 -4.99 0.30
C GLU A 144 -34.60 -4.57 0.83
N GLY A 145 -34.73 -3.36 1.36
CA GLY A 145 -36.00 -2.82 1.87
C GLY A 145 -36.53 -3.54 3.10
N VAL A 146 -35.69 -4.29 3.85
CA VAL A 146 -36.08 -5.00 5.07
C VAL A 146 -36.03 -4.12 6.32
N VAL A 147 -35.38 -2.97 6.20
CA VAL A 147 -35.37 -1.90 7.21
C VAL A 147 -35.45 -0.54 6.52
N SER A 148 -35.92 0.46 7.24
CA SER A 148 -35.97 1.86 6.81
C SER A 148 -35.31 2.77 7.85
N THR A 149 -35.02 4.00 7.48
CA THR A 149 -34.49 5.02 8.42
C THR A 149 -35.45 5.46 9.47
N GLU A 150 -36.75 5.18 9.26
CA GLU A 150 -37.84 5.52 10.20
C GLU A 150 -38.15 4.40 11.19
N ASP A 151 -37.60 3.20 10.99
CA ASP A 151 -37.85 2.05 11.84
C ASP A 151 -37.30 2.26 13.25
N ARG A 152 -38.08 1.80 14.23
CA ARG A 152 -37.70 1.86 15.64
C ARG A 152 -37.55 0.47 16.20
N PHE A 153 -36.46 0.24 16.90
CA PHE A 153 -36.17 -1.03 17.55
C PHE A 153 -36.12 -0.87 19.06
N PHE A 154 -36.79 -1.77 19.78
CA PHE A 154 -36.64 -1.85 21.23
C PHE A 154 -35.35 -2.59 21.57
N CYS A 155 -34.46 -1.93 22.32
CA CYS A 155 -33.19 -2.51 22.77
C CYS A 155 -33.28 -2.80 24.28
N PRO A 156 -33.52 -4.05 24.70
CA PRO A 156 -33.69 -4.41 26.11
C PRO A 156 -32.37 -4.46 26.89
N GLY A 157 -31.25 -4.13 26.25
CA GLY A 157 -29.92 -4.21 26.87
C GLY A 157 -29.29 -5.61 26.83
N TYR A 158 -29.98 -6.60 26.31
CA TYR A 158 -29.48 -7.96 26.09
C TYR A 158 -30.01 -8.55 24.79
N LYS A 159 -29.28 -9.51 24.23
CA LYS A 159 -29.68 -10.26 23.05
C LYS A 159 -29.61 -11.75 23.38
N LEU A 160 -30.74 -12.44 23.18
CA LEU A 160 -30.76 -13.90 23.22
C LEU A 160 -30.08 -14.44 21.94
N SER A 161 -29.03 -15.24 22.09
CA SER A 161 -28.39 -15.93 20.99
C SER A 161 -28.81 -17.39 21.01
N LEU A 162 -29.39 -17.87 19.92
CA LEU A 162 -29.71 -19.29 19.74
C LEU A 162 -28.50 -20.22 19.66
N ILE A 163 -27.30 -19.66 19.47
CA ILE A 163 -26.04 -20.41 19.38
C ILE A 163 -25.58 -20.90 20.78
N HIS A 164 -26.09 -20.33 21.83
CA HIS A 164 -25.71 -20.65 23.22
C HIS A 164 -26.78 -21.42 23.97
N ILE A 165 -27.68 -22.05 23.26
CA ILE A 165 -28.70 -22.99 23.84
C ILE A 165 -28.20 -24.40 23.66
#